data_6c0c2fc283e152a8ac180dd3b55e3327
#
_entry.id   6c0c2fc283e152a8ac180dd3b55e3327
#
_cell.length_a   1.000
_cell.length_b   1.000
_cell.length_c   1.000
_cell.angle_alpha   90.00
_cell.angle_beta   90.00
_cell.angle_gamma   90.00
#
_symmetry.space_group_name_H-M   'P 1'
#
loop_
_entity.id
_entity.type
_entity.pdbx_description
1 polymer ?
#
loop_
_entity_poly.entity_id
_entity_poly.type
_entity_poly.pdbx_seq_one_letter_code
_entity_poly.pdbx_strand_id
1 'polypeptide(L)'
;MITCKCEQCGGEFPMSDTLRVADRILCDACCEQTLADQTAPRPNLERQFDPTICANCKRDNGTTELPRLAGLPVCGPCEAFFRNRPFPVWIKAALAAVIVLVAVSLAWNLRFFRAYLAFKRSFVCFAQGQPEAASVQMSSAAACVPECQDLHTLATYMQGVTLLYQNQCAAALAKLTQCKDRLPSRYGVESLILQARGGAAFDAKDYDGFLAAAQTLDQQAPAVYMNKATLASALACKYAQTGDAGFRERALECLGQAKTLARGDPQFQEYETRIRHRLHSRQILTPEEFHERFPDGWSGQKEE
;
A
#
# COMPACT_ATOMS: atom_id res chain seq x y z
N MET A 1 60.75 -28.47 -15.28
CA MET A 1 59.74 -28.22 -16.36
C MET A 1 59.09 -29.57 -16.64
N ILE A 2 57.76 -29.66 -16.42
CA ILE A 2 57.02 -30.91 -16.63
C ILE A 2 56.57 -30.96 -18.09
N THR A 3 56.77 -32.12 -18.74
CA THR A 3 56.30 -32.37 -20.10
C THR A 3 55.01 -33.18 -20.11
N CYS A 4 54.12 -32.88 -21.05
CA CYS A 4 52.91 -33.66 -21.29
C CYS A 4 52.93 -34.20 -22.73
N LYS A 5 52.34 -35.38 -22.92
CA LYS A 5 52.21 -36.01 -24.22
C LYS A 5 50.91 -35.51 -24.89
N CYS A 6 51.02 -34.96 -26.10
CA CYS A 6 49.83 -34.63 -26.88
C CYS A 6 49.12 -35.90 -27.31
N GLU A 7 47.87 -36.00 -27.02
CA GLU A 7 47.05 -37.20 -27.34
C GLU A 7 46.73 -37.37 -28.84
N GLN A 8 46.92 -36.30 -29.64
CA GLN A 8 46.64 -36.35 -31.08
C GLN A 8 47.89 -36.66 -31.92
N CYS A 9 49.03 -35.97 -31.68
CA CYS A 9 50.24 -36.21 -32.44
C CYS A 9 51.27 -37.10 -31.74
N GLY A 10 51.06 -37.41 -30.45
CA GLY A 10 51.94 -38.24 -29.62
C GLY A 10 53.26 -37.59 -29.24
N GLY A 11 53.51 -36.33 -29.59
CA GLY A 11 54.70 -35.58 -29.23
C GLY A 11 54.70 -35.14 -27.78
N GLU A 12 55.92 -35.03 -27.17
CA GLU A 12 56.08 -34.50 -25.81
C GLU A 12 56.35 -32.97 -25.89
N PHE A 13 55.54 -32.22 -25.16
CA PHE A 13 55.64 -30.76 -25.12
C PHE A 13 55.68 -30.26 -23.68
N PRO A 14 56.28 -29.12 -23.42
CA PRO A 14 56.17 -28.47 -22.11
C PRO A 14 54.69 -28.30 -21.75
N MET A 15 54.34 -28.48 -20.49
CA MET A 15 52.94 -28.36 -20.04
C MET A 15 52.36 -26.98 -20.33
N SER A 16 53.20 -25.92 -20.35
CA SER A 16 52.80 -24.55 -20.74
C SER A 16 52.34 -24.42 -22.17
N ASP A 17 52.76 -25.31 -23.06
CA ASP A 17 52.51 -25.31 -24.49
C ASP A 17 51.41 -26.31 -24.90
N THR A 18 50.66 -26.74 -23.90
CA THR A 18 49.51 -27.65 -24.06
C THR A 18 48.22 -27.02 -23.52
N LEU A 19 47.12 -27.38 -24.19
CA LEU A 19 45.78 -26.96 -23.85
C LEU A 19 44.94 -28.19 -23.56
N ARG A 20 44.09 -28.10 -22.56
CA ARG A 20 43.03 -29.10 -22.30
C ARG A 20 41.81 -28.69 -23.07
N VAL A 21 41.40 -29.52 -24.03
CA VAL A 21 40.17 -29.36 -24.80
C VAL A 21 39.23 -30.47 -24.40
N ALA A 22 38.19 -30.16 -23.66
CA ALA A 22 37.35 -31.12 -22.95
C ALA A 22 38.21 -31.99 -22.03
N ASP A 23 38.41 -33.28 -22.29
CA ASP A 23 39.22 -34.17 -21.50
C ASP A 23 40.58 -34.59 -22.15
N ARG A 24 40.91 -33.96 -23.30
CA ARG A 24 42.15 -34.29 -24.07
C ARG A 24 43.20 -33.22 -23.87
N ILE A 25 44.45 -33.65 -23.73
CA ILE A 25 45.64 -32.76 -23.74
C ILE A 25 46.19 -32.67 -25.17
N LEU A 26 46.17 -31.47 -25.73
CA LEU A 26 46.62 -31.21 -27.07
C LEU A 26 47.72 -30.13 -27.07
N CYS A 27 48.74 -30.26 -27.95
CA CYS A 27 49.63 -29.17 -28.22
C CYS A 27 48.96 -28.02 -29.01
N ASP A 28 49.53 -26.82 -28.99
CA ASP A 28 48.94 -25.64 -29.63
C ASP A 28 48.55 -25.91 -31.09
N ALA A 29 49.45 -26.54 -31.89
CA ALA A 29 49.21 -26.85 -33.30
C ALA A 29 48.02 -27.84 -33.50
N CYS A 30 47.93 -28.90 -32.68
CA CYS A 30 46.84 -29.87 -32.77
C CYS A 30 45.54 -29.27 -32.25
N CYS A 31 45.61 -28.37 -31.29
CA CYS A 31 44.44 -27.66 -30.80
C CYS A 31 43.85 -26.72 -31.90
N GLU A 32 44.70 -25.98 -32.59
CA GLU A 32 44.26 -25.12 -33.72
C GLU A 32 43.61 -25.94 -34.85
N GLN A 33 44.17 -27.10 -35.18
CA GLN A 33 43.57 -28.00 -36.16
C GLN A 33 42.21 -28.53 -35.72
N THR A 34 42.10 -28.93 -34.44
CA THR A 34 40.83 -29.46 -33.91
C THR A 34 39.75 -28.40 -33.83
N LEU A 35 40.13 -27.12 -33.58
CA LEU A 35 39.20 -25.99 -33.54
C LEU A 35 38.77 -25.52 -34.96
N ALA A 36 39.66 -25.70 -35.95
CA ALA A 36 39.34 -25.37 -37.37
C ALA A 36 38.30 -26.32 -37.98
N ASP A 37 38.24 -27.56 -37.51
CA ASP A 37 37.33 -28.59 -38.01
C ASP A 37 35.93 -28.63 -37.36
N GLN A 38 35.69 -27.77 -36.35
CA GLN A 38 34.42 -27.82 -35.57
C GLN A 38 33.42 -26.74 -36.00
N THR A 39 32.27 -27.21 -36.52
CA THR A 39 31.05 -26.41 -36.67
C THR A 39 30.20 -26.35 -35.40
N ALA A 40 30.69 -26.86 -34.28
CA ALA A 40 30.02 -26.94 -32.97
C ALA A 40 30.44 -25.82 -32.01
N PRO A 41 29.65 -25.52 -30.94
CA PRO A 41 30.02 -24.50 -29.94
C PRO A 41 31.42 -24.78 -29.35
N ARG A 42 32.24 -23.73 -29.24
CA ARG A 42 33.65 -23.80 -28.81
C ARG A 42 33.76 -24.54 -27.48
N PRO A 43 34.53 -25.62 -27.42
CA PRO A 43 34.72 -26.34 -26.14
C PRO A 43 35.51 -25.46 -25.17
N ASN A 44 35.34 -25.73 -23.85
CA ASN A 44 36.10 -25.07 -22.81
C ASN A 44 37.61 -25.33 -23.04
N LEU A 45 38.37 -24.27 -23.28
CA LEU A 45 39.83 -24.32 -23.49
C LEU A 45 40.50 -23.92 -22.18
N GLU A 46 41.15 -24.87 -21.51
CA GLU A 46 41.92 -24.60 -20.31
C GLU A 46 43.41 -24.73 -20.63
N ARG A 47 44.14 -23.60 -20.54
CA ARG A 47 45.58 -23.62 -20.65
C ARG A 47 46.20 -24.30 -19.45
N GLN A 48 47.05 -25.27 -19.67
CA GLN A 48 47.75 -26.00 -18.59
C GLN A 48 48.92 -25.15 -18.06
N PHE A 49 49.02 -25.05 -16.77
CA PHE A 49 50.12 -24.35 -16.10
C PHE A 49 50.99 -25.38 -15.44
N ASP A 50 52.32 -25.35 -15.73
CA ASP A 50 53.30 -26.15 -15.03
C ASP A 50 53.25 -25.78 -13.52
N PRO A 51 52.93 -26.71 -12.63
CA PRO A 51 52.78 -26.41 -11.20
C PRO A 51 54.09 -26.02 -10.53
N THR A 52 55.23 -26.24 -11.17
CA THR A 52 56.57 -25.89 -10.67
C THR A 52 57.02 -24.49 -11.14
N ILE A 53 56.38 -23.88 -12.12
CA ILE A 53 56.73 -22.58 -12.65
C ILE A 53 55.77 -21.49 -12.19
N CYS A 54 56.28 -20.45 -11.56
CA CYS A 54 55.44 -19.34 -11.11
C CYS A 54 54.78 -18.60 -12.27
N ALA A 55 53.48 -18.51 -12.31
CA ALA A 55 52.71 -17.86 -13.36
C ALA A 55 53.04 -16.36 -13.52
N ASN A 56 53.48 -15.70 -12.44
CA ASN A 56 53.81 -14.26 -12.45
C ASN A 56 55.25 -13.96 -12.81
N CYS A 57 56.22 -14.49 -12.07
CA CYS A 57 57.64 -14.16 -12.28
C CYS A 57 58.41 -15.18 -13.13
N LYS A 58 57.74 -16.23 -13.59
CA LYS A 58 58.28 -17.32 -14.42
C LYS A 58 59.47 -18.07 -13.81
N ARG A 59 59.67 -17.91 -12.49
CA ARG A 59 60.73 -18.65 -11.77
C ARG A 59 60.36 -20.14 -11.68
N ASP A 60 61.29 -20.98 -12.10
CA ASP A 60 61.21 -22.43 -11.94
C ASP A 60 61.57 -22.80 -10.51
N ASN A 61 60.73 -23.61 -9.84
CA ASN A 61 60.91 -24.11 -8.49
C ASN A 61 61.47 -25.56 -8.45
N GLY A 62 61.96 -26.02 -9.58
CA GLY A 62 62.50 -27.37 -9.74
C GLY A 62 61.42 -28.45 -9.73
N THR A 63 61.49 -29.33 -8.77
CA THR A 63 60.53 -30.47 -8.66
C THR A 63 59.41 -30.21 -7.67
N THR A 64 59.41 -29.05 -6.97
CA THR A 64 58.46 -28.76 -5.93
C THR A 64 57.31 -27.94 -6.52
N GLU A 65 56.08 -28.44 -6.31
CA GLU A 65 54.87 -27.73 -6.73
C GLU A 65 54.69 -26.42 -5.94
N LEU A 66 54.25 -25.37 -6.64
CA LEU A 66 53.94 -24.06 -6.07
C LEU A 66 52.53 -24.01 -5.53
N PRO A 67 52.25 -23.25 -4.44
CA PRO A 67 50.87 -22.98 -4.01
C PRO A 67 50.07 -22.30 -5.12
N ARG A 68 48.76 -22.57 -5.15
CA ARG A 68 47.85 -21.98 -6.14
C ARG A 68 47.11 -20.80 -5.56
N LEU A 69 47.19 -19.67 -6.25
CA LEU A 69 46.38 -18.49 -5.96
C LEU A 69 45.43 -18.25 -7.16
N ALA A 70 44.13 -18.27 -6.92
CA ALA A 70 43.09 -18.20 -7.97
C ALA A 70 43.31 -19.22 -9.12
N GLY A 71 43.76 -20.45 -8.77
CA GLY A 71 44.01 -21.52 -9.75
C GLY A 71 45.39 -21.50 -10.41
N LEU A 72 46.18 -20.42 -10.28
CA LEU A 72 47.50 -20.25 -10.87
C LEU A 72 48.61 -20.57 -9.89
N PRO A 73 49.66 -21.31 -10.30
CA PRO A 73 50.84 -21.58 -9.45
C PRO A 73 51.63 -20.30 -9.20
N VAL A 74 51.90 -19.91 -7.97
CA VAL A 74 52.63 -18.69 -7.64
C VAL A 74 53.67 -18.99 -6.51
N CYS A 75 54.86 -18.40 -6.67
CA CYS A 75 55.89 -18.52 -5.61
C CYS A 75 55.54 -17.63 -4.40
N GLY A 76 56.09 -17.96 -3.22
CA GLY A 76 55.79 -17.26 -1.96
C GLY A 76 55.94 -15.72 -2.05
N PRO A 77 57.05 -15.18 -2.64
CA PRO A 77 57.17 -13.72 -2.84
C PRO A 77 56.06 -13.12 -3.69
N CYS A 78 55.66 -13.80 -4.78
CA CYS A 78 54.56 -13.35 -5.63
C CYS A 78 53.20 -13.45 -4.94
N GLU A 79 52.97 -14.53 -4.18
CA GLU A 79 51.75 -14.67 -3.35
C GLU A 79 51.66 -13.53 -2.33
N ALA A 80 52.73 -13.24 -1.61
CA ALA A 80 52.78 -12.13 -0.65
C ALA A 80 52.54 -10.79 -1.32
N PHE A 81 53.08 -10.54 -2.54
CA PHE A 81 52.83 -9.34 -3.29
C PHE A 81 51.35 -9.19 -3.65
N PHE A 82 50.70 -10.23 -4.14
CA PHE A 82 49.28 -10.16 -4.51
C PHE A 82 48.36 -9.99 -3.30
N ARG A 83 48.66 -10.71 -2.18
CA ARG A 83 47.89 -10.61 -0.94
C ARG A 83 48.01 -9.23 -0.28
N ASN A 84 49.19 -8.63 -0.35
CA ASN A 84 49.45 -7.33 0.29
C ASN A 84 49.25 -6.14 -0.63
N ARG A 85 48.85 -6.35 -1.90
CA ARG A 85 48.64 -5.27 -2.81
C ARG A 85 47.45 -4.41 -2.39
N PRO A 86 47.66 -3.13 -2.03
CA PRO A 86 46.55 -2.26 -1.64
C PRO A 86 45.63 -2.01 -2.81
N PHE A 87 44.34 -2.06 -2.55
CA PHE A 87 43.36 -1.65 -3.55
C PHE A 87 43.63 -0.20 -4.01
N PRO A 88 43.60 0.08 -5.31
CA PRO A 88 43.74 1.44 -5.83
C PRO A 88 42.77 2.41 -5.17
N VAL A 89 43.19 3.63 -4.90
CA VAL A 89 42.41 4.65 -4.21
C VAL A 89 41.06 4.91 -4.90
N TRP A 90 41.02 4.88 -6.23
CA TRP A 90 39.80 5.08 -6.97
C TRP A 90 38.74 4.01 -6.76
N ILE A 91 39.16 2.73 -6.54
CA ILE A 91 38.24 1.62 -6.20
C ILE A 91 37.59 1.87 -4.83
N LYS A 92 38.42 2.31 -3.85
CA LYS A 92 37.93 2.65 -2.51
C LYS A 92 36.96 3.82 -2.55
N ALA A 93 37.29 4.85 -3.36
CA ALA A 93 36.42 6.01 -3.56
C ALA A 93 35.11 5.62 -4.25
N ALA A 94 35.17 4.80 -5.29
CA ALA A 94 33.98 4.31 -5.99
C ALA A 94 33.06 3.51 -5.03
N LEU A 95 33.65 2.60 -4.24
CA LEU A 95 32.89 1.82 -3.23
C LEU A 95 32.25 2.73 -2.17
N ALA A 96 32.99 3.71 -1.67
CA ALA A 96 32.46 4.69 -0.72
C ALA A 96 31.31 5.49 -1.34
N ALA A 97 31.43 5.94 -2.59
CA ALA A 97 30.36 6.64 -3.29
C ALA A 97 29.09 5.78 -3.43
N VAL A 98 29.22 4.50 -3.79
CA VAL A 98 28.09 3.56 -3.86
C VAL A 98 27.41 3.41 -2.49
N ILE A 99 28.19 3.23 -1.42
CA ILE A 99 27.66 3.13 -0.05
C ILE A 99 26.86 4.39 0.33
N VAL A 100 27.41 5.57 0.03
CA VAL A 100 26.72 6.85 0.29
C VAL A 100 25.40 6.94 -0.51
N LEU A 101 25.43 6.59 -1.80
CA LEU A 101 24.22 6.58 -2.64
C LEU A 101 23.15 5.63 -2.11
N VAL A 102 23.55 4.43 -1.68
CA VAL A 102 22.63 3.46 -1.06
C VAL A 102 22.04 4.03 0.24
N ALA A 103 22.88 4.62 1.10
CA ALA A 103 22.43 5.22 2.36
C ALA A 103 21.41 6.37 2.12
N VAL A 104 21.71 7.27 1.17
CA VAL A 104 20.80 8.35 0.77
C VAL A 104 19.49 7.80 0.21
N SER A 105 19.57 6.79 -0.66
CA SER A 105 18.38 6.13 -1.23
C SER A 105 17.52 5.49 -0.15
N LEU A 106 18.12 4.78 0.80
CA LEU A 106 17.39 4.19 1.92
C LEU A 106 16.72 5.25 2.80
N ALA A 107 17.45 6.31 3.16
CA ALA A 107 16.90 7.43 3.94
C ALA A 107 15.70 8.09 3.23
N TRP A 108 15.81 8.29 1.92
CA TRP A 108 14.73 8.83 1.10
C TRP A 108 13.51 7.91 1.06
N ASN A 109 13.72 6.60 0.94
CA ASN A 109 12.64 5.61 0.89
C ASN A 109 11.95 5.37 2.25
N LEU A 110 12.61 5.70 3.38
CA LEU A 110 11.99 5.56 4.70
C LEU A 110 10.70 6.38 4.86
N ARG A 111 10.58 7.52 4.19
CA ARG A 111 9.36 8.34 4.21
C ARG A 111 8.16 7.61 3.58
N PHE A 112 8.38 6.90 2.46
CA PHE A 112 7.34 6.10 1.80
C PHE A 112 6.93 4.93 2.67
N PHE A 113 7.88 4.28 3.33
CA PHE A 113 7.59 3.19 4.25
C PHE A 113 6.75 3.66 5.45
N ARG A 114 7.09 4.83 6.02
CA ARG A 114 6.28 5.45 7.10
C ARG A 114 4.88 5.80 6.62
N ALA A 115 4.75 6.39 5.44
CA ALA A 115 3.46 6.70 4.82
C ALA A 115 2.62 5.42 4.63
N TYR A 116 3.23 4.34 4.13
CA TYR A 116 2.55 3.05 3.96
C TYR A 116 2.06 2.47 5.29
N LEU A 117 2.88 2.52 6.35
CA LEU A 117 2.45 2.05 7.67
C LEU A 117 1.29 2.88 8.23
N ALA A 118 1.35 4.20 8.11
CA ALA A 118 0.27 5.09 8.54
C ALA A 118 -1.01 4.83 7.72
N PHE A 119 -0.89 4.69 6.41
CA PHE A 119 -1.97 4.31 5.51
C PHE A 119 -2.66 3.00 5.95
N LYS A 120 -1.89 1.92 6.17
CA LYS A 120 -2.44 0.65 6.67
C LYS A 120 -3.16 0.79 8.01
N ARG A 121 -2.55 1.52 8.96
CA ARG A 121 -3.15 1.76 10.28
C ARG A 121 -4.46 2.51 10.17
N SER A 122 -4.56 3.49 9.26
CA SER A 122 -5.80 4.23 9.00
C SER A 122 -6.96 3.29 8.66
N PHE A 123 -6.76 2.35 7.75
CA PHE A 123 -7.81 1.38 7.39
C PHE A 123 -8.15 0.43 8.54
N VAL A 124 -7.17 0.02 9.34
CA VAL A 124 -7.42 -0.82 10.53
C VAL A 124 -8.27 -0.05 11.54
N CYS A 125 -7.91 1.20 11.85
CA CYS A 125 -8.70 2.06 12.75
C CYS A 125 -10.12 2.26 12.23
N PHE A 126 -10.27 2.49 10.91
CA PHE A 126 -11.57 2.66 10.29
C PHE A 126 -12.44 1.40 10.41
N ALA A 127 -11.87 0.22 10.14
CA ALA A 127 -12.56 -1.07 10.30
C ALA A 127 -12.94 -1.37 11.76
N GLN A 128 -12.23 -0.79 12.72
CA GLN A 128 -12.52 -0.90 14.16
C GLN A 128 -13.56 0.15 14.63
N GLY A 129 -14.15 0.93 13.74
CA GLY A 129 -15.11 1.98 14.10
C GLY A 129 -14.48 3.21 14.77
N GLN A 130 -13.19 3.48 14.51
CA GLN A 130 -12.44 4.62 15.06
C GLN A 130 -12.11 5.64 13.95
N PRO A 131 -13.11 6.39 13.43
CA PRO A 131 -12.91 7.27 12.28
C PRO A 131 -11.93 8.42 12.56
N GLU A 132 -11.89 8.93 13.80
CA GLU A 132 -10.94 10.00 14.19
C GLU A 132 -9.49 9.51 14.09
N ALA A 133 -9.19 8.36 14.70
CA ALA A 133 -7.86 7.76 14.63
C ALA A 133 -7.49 7.44 13.17
N ALA A 134 -8.43 6.95 12.37
CA ALA A 134 -8.23 6.69 10.95
C ALA A 134 -7.87 7.95 10.18
N SER A 135 -8.57 9.07 10.42
CA SER A 135 -8.31 10.36 9.80
C SER A 135 -6.92 10.92 10.16
N VAL A 136 -6.52 10.83 11.44
CA VAL A 136 -5.19 11.25 11.90
C VAL A 136 -4.09 10.43 11.21
N GLN A 137 -4.24 9.11 11.15
CA GLN A 137 -3.24 8.25 10.48
C GLN A 137 -3.15 8.53 8.98
N MET A 138 -4.28 8.73 8.29
CA MET A 138 -4.27 9.06 6.87
C MET A 138 -3.64 10.44 6.60
N SER A 139 -3.92 11.42 7.44
CA SER A 139 -3.28 12.75 7.35
C SER A 139 -1.77 12.67 7.57
N SER A 140 -1.33 11.81 8.52
CA SER A 140 0.10 11.53 8.73
C SER A 140 0.74 10.86 7.51
N ALA A 141 0.04 9.93 6.86
CA ALA A 141 0.52 9.30 5.63
C ALA A 141 0.72 10.32 4.50
N ALA A 142 -0.27 11.21 4.30
CA ALA A 142 -0.19 12.29 3.31
C ALA A 142 0.95 13.28 3.61
N ALA A 143 1.19 13.60 4.88
CA ALA A 143 2.30 14.47 5.29
C ALA A 143 3.68 13.87 5.03
N CYS A 144 3.83 12.53 5.10
CA CYS A 144 5.09 11.85 4.77
C CYS A 144 5.45 11.93 3.28
N VAL A 145 4.45 12.00 2.39
CA VAL A 145 4.63 11.97 0.93
C VAL A 145 3.74 13.06 0.31
N PRO A 146 4.12 14.34 0.44
CA PRO A 146 3.30 15.47 -0.01
C PRO A 146 3.07 15.53 -1.52
N GLU A 147 3.92 14.87 -2.31
CA GLU A 147 3.75 14.75 -3.76
C GLU A 147 2.66 13.76 -4.19
N CYS A 148 2.16 12.90 -3.29
CA CYS A 148 1.14 11.92 -3.60
C CYS A 148 -0.28 12.49 -3.41
N GLN A 149 -0.88 13.00 -4.49
CA GLN A 149 -2.22 13.62 -4.48
C GLN A 149 -3.31 12.65 -4.02
N ASP A 150 -3.17 11.35 -4.31
CA ASP A 150 -4.14 10.33 -3.90
C ASP A 150 -4.21 10.20 -2.38
N LEU A 151 -3.07 10.27 -1.67
CA LEU A 151 -3.06 10.26 -0.21
C LEU A 151 -3.72 11.50 0.38
N HIS A 152 -3.52 12.67 -0.22
CA HIS A 152 -4.20 13.90 0.19
C HIS A 152 -5.71 13.82 -0.02
N THR A 153 -6.13 13.26 -1.15
CA THR A 153 -7.55 13.05 -1.44
C THR A 153 -8.18 12.08 -0.44
N LEU A 154 -7.49 10.97 -0.12
CA LEU A 154 -7.95 10.01 0.88
C LEU A 154 -7.97 10.61 2.30
N ALA A 155 -6.98 11.44 2.65
CA ALA A 155 -6.96 12.15 3.93
C ALA A 155 -8.16 13.11 4.05
N THR A 156 -8.45 13.87 2.99
CA THR A 156 -9.61 14.77 2.93
C THR A 156 -10.92 13.99 3.04
N TYR A 157 -11.02 12.84 2.36
CA TYR A 157 -12.17 11.93 2.45
C TYR A 157 -12.37 11.42 3.89
N MET A 158 -11.33 10.88 4.53
CA MET A 158 -11.41 10.39 5.91
C MET A 158 -11.78 11.50 6.90
N GLN A 159 -11.27 12.72 6.69
CA GLN A 159 -11.69 13.88 7.46
C GLN A 159 -13.19 14.17 7.29
N GLY A 160 -13.68 14.15 6.06
CA GLY A 160 -15.11 14.34 5.75
C GLY A 160 -16.00 13.29 6.41
N VAL A 161 -15.59 12.01 6.37
CA VAL A 161 -16.30 10.92 7.06
C VAL A 161 -16.30 11.13 8.57
N THR A 162 -15.14 11.47 9.15
CA THR A 162 -15.04 11.74 10.59
C THR A 162 -15.97 12.87 11.04
N LEU A 163 -16.04 13.96 10.27
CA LEU A 163 -16.93 15.08 10.54
C LEU A 163 -18.41 14.68 10.48
N LEU A 164 -18.79 13.74 9.59
CA LEU A 164 -20.14 13.18 9.58
C LEU A 164 -20.45 12.40 10.88
N TYR A 165 -19.51 11.59 11.36
CA TYR A 165 -19.67 10.87 12.63
C TYR A 165 -19.78 11.82 13.84
N GLN A 166 -19.20 13.02 13.72
CA GLN A 166 -19.28 14.08 14.74
C GLN A 166 -20.50 15.01 14.58
N ASN A 167 -21.44 14.70 13.68
CA ASN A 167 -22.59 15.54 13.31
C ASN A 167 -22.21 16.95 12.76
N GLN A 168 -20.96 17.14 12.34
CA GLN A 168 -20.49 18.41 11.76
C GLN A 168 -20.77 18.44 10.24
N CYS A 169 -22.06 18.39 9.89
CA CYS A 169 -22.50 18.10 8.51
C CYS A 169 -22.06 19.17 7.49
N ALA A 170 -22.07 20.45 7.82
CA ALA A 170 -21.63 21.51 6.92
C ALA A 170 -20.14 21.42 6.59
N ALA A 171 -19.29 21.14 7.60
CA ALA A 171 -17.84 20.95 7.42
C ALA A 171 -17.56 19.67 6.64
N ALA A 172 -18.28 18.58 6.92
CA ALA A 172 -18.21 17.32 6.18
C ALA A 172 -18.52 17.50 4.71
N LEU A 173 -19.60 18.24 4.40
CA LEU A 173 -20.00 18.56 3.02
C LEU A 173 -18.89 19.28 2.26
N ALA A 174 -18.25 20.28 2.87
CA ALA A 174 -17.14 21.00 2.25
C ALA A 174 -15.94 20.08 1.93
N LYS A 175 -15.59 19.15 2.83
CA LYS A 175 -14.50 18.19 2.63
C LYS A 175 -14.84 17.14 1.58
N LEU A 176 -16.01 16.51 1.66
CA LEU A 176 -16.42 15.45 0.74
C LEU A 176 -16.60 15.95 -0.68
N THR A 177 -17.08 17.19 -0.86
CA THR A 177 -17.20 17.80 -2.20
C THR A 177 -15.85 17.93 -2.90
N GLN A 178 -14.75 18.17 -2.17
CA GLN A 178 -13.41 18.23 -2.75
C GLN A 178 -12.92 16.87 -3.29
N CYS A 179 -13.53 15.78 -2.85
CA CYS A 179 -13.16 14.41 -3.23
C CYS A 179 -14.06 13.82 -4.34
N LYS A 180 -15.17 14.46 -4.67
CA LYS A 180 -16.26 13.91 -5.50
C LYS A 180 -15.75 13.26 -6.80
N ASP A 181 -14.91 13.98 -7.54
CA ASP A 181 -14.47 13.55 -8.88
C ASP A 181 -13.06 12.89 -8.85
N ARG A 182 -12.51 12.67 -7.67
CA ARG A 182 -11.14 12.14 -7.48
C ARG A 182 -11.09 10.73 -6.94
N LEU A 183 -12.16 10.26 -6.33
CA LEU A 183 -12.23 8.91 -5.76
C LEU A 183 -13.15 8.01 -6.58
N PRO A 184 -12.78 6.72 -6.74
CA PRO A 184 -13.65 5.73 -7.37
C PRO A 184 -15.01 5.61 -6.67
N SER A 185 -16.05 5.24 -7.41
CA SER A 185 -17.44 5.10 -6.93
C SER A 185 -17.60 4.17 -5.72
N ARG A 186 -16.70 3.18 -5.58
CA ARG A 186 -16.67 2.26 -4.43
C ARG A 186 -16.53 2.95 -3.07
N TYR A 187 -16.05 4.20 -3.02
CA TYR A 187 -15.96 4.99 -1.78
C TYR A 187 -17.30 5.63 -1.38
N GLY A 188 -18.31 5.56 -2.23
CA GLY A 188 -19.65 6.07 -1.91
C GLY A 188 -19.70 7.58 -1.63
N VAL A 189 -18.77 8.36 -2.20
CA VAL A 189 -18.62 9.80 -1.91
C VAL A 189 -19.94 10.57 -2.17
N GLU A 190 -20.66 10.23 -3.23
CA GLU A 190 -21.94 10.91 -3.56
C GLU A 190 -23.00 10.68 -2.49
N SER A 191 -23.12 9.45 -1.97
CA SER A 191 -24.05 9.14 -0.89
C SER A 191 -23.67 9.87 0.41
N LEU A 192 -22.39 9.97 0.72
CA LEU A 192 -21.89 10.73 1.88
C LEU A 192 -22.13 12.24 1.72
N ILE A 193 -21.98 12.79 0.51
CA ILE A 193 -22.31 14.19 0.21
C ILE A 193 -23.82 14.45 0.42
N LEU A 194 -24.68 13.52 0.00
CA LEU A 194 -26.12 13.64 0.22
C LEU A 194 -26.47 13.56 1.70
N GLN A 195 -25.83 12.66 2.47
CA GLN A 195 -26.00 12.59 3.92
C GLN A 195 -25.54 13.89 4.59
N ALA A 196 -24.35 14.40 4.23
CA ALA A 196 -23.85 15.68 4.75
C ALA A 196 -24.76 16.85 4.41
N ARG A 197 -25.28 16.89 3.19
CA ARG A 197 -26.24 17.92 2.74
C ARG A 197 -27.53 17.85 3.54
N GLY A 198 -28.07 16.64 3.72
CA GLY A 198 -29.29 16.43 4.52
C GLY A 198 -29.10 16.86 5.97
N GLY A 199 -27.98 16.46 6.61
CA GLY A 199 -27.66 16.89 7.97
C GLY A 199 -27.49 18.40 8.09
N ALA A 200 -26.74 19.03 7.17
CA ALA A 200 -26.56 20.49 7.15
C ALA A 200 -27.89 21.25 6.95
N ALA A 201 -28.79 20.73 6.12
CA ALA A 201 -30.13 21.29 5.95
C ALA A 201 -30.97 21.13 7.23
N PHE A 202 -30.85 19.99 7.93
CA PHE A 202 -31.52 19.79 9.22
C PHE A 202 -31.03 20.82 10.25
N ASP A 203 -29.72 21.01 10.40
CA ASP A 203 -29.10 21.97 11.31
C ASP A 203 -29.53 23.41 11.00
N ALA A 204 -29.68 23.74 9.70
CA ALA A 204 -30.16 25.03 9.22
C ALA A 204 -31.70 25.17 9.34
N LYS A 205 -32.43 24.15 9.79
CA LYS A 205 -33.91 24.08 9.83
C LYS A 205 -34.56 24.20 8.44
N ASP A 206 -33.77 23.89 7.39
CA ASP A 206 -34.28 23.72 6.02
C ASP A 206 -34.80 22.31 5.81
N TYR A 207 -36.03 22.07 6.26
CA TYR A 207 -36.64 20.74 6.21
C TYR A 207 -37.07 20.33 4.80
N ASP A 208 -37.17 21.28 3.86
CA ASP A 208 -37.36 20.96 2.45
C ASP A 208 -36.08 20.43 1.82
N GLY A 209 -34.96 21.08 2.06
CA GLY A 209 -33.64 20.58 1.65
C GLY A 209 -33.31 19.24 2.27
N PHE A 210 -33.63 19.02 3.58
CA PHE A 210 -33.45 17.74 4.23
C PHE A 210 -34.29 16.64 3.57
N LEU A 211 -35.57 16.92 3.28
CA LEU A 211 -36.45 15.96 2.62
C LEU A 211 -35.97 15.60 1.22
N ALA A 212 -35.56 16.60 0.42
CA ALA A 212 -35.04 16.36 -0.92
C ALA A 212 -33.78 15.48 -0.91
N ALA A 213 -32.84 15.73 0.00
CA ALA A 213 -31.64 14.91 0.17
C ALA A 213 -31.99 13.48 0.59
N ALA A 214 -32.90 13.30 1.57
CA ALA A 214 -33.33 12.00 2.06
C ALA A 214 -34.06 11.18 0.98
N GLN A 215 -34.90 11.82 0.17
CA GLN A 215 -35.57 11.17 -0.96
C GLN A 215 -34.56 10.65 -1.99
N THR A 216 -33.56 11.47 -2.32
CA THR A 216 -32.52 11.06 -3.26
C THR A 216 -31.70 9.87 -2.74
N LEU A 217 -31.35 9.87 -1.44
CA LEU A 217 -30.65 8.74 -0.81
C LEU A 217 -31.48 7.46 -0.86
N ASP A 218 -32.78 7.54 -0.53
CA ASP A 218 -33.67 6.39 -0.57
C ASP A 218 -33.85 5.83 -1.99
N GLN A 219 -33.95 6.70 -3.00
CA GLN A 219 -34.02 6.29 -4.40
C GLN A 219 -32.76 5.59 -4.89
N GLN A 220 -31.57 6.06 -4.45
CA GLN A 220 -30.29 5.45 -4.84
C GLN A 220 -30.07 4.07 -4.21
N ALA A 221 -30.53 3.85 -2.98
CA ALA A 221 -30.32 2.61 -2.25
C ALA A 221 -31.53 2.29 -1.32
N PRO A 222 -32.67 1.85 -1.90
CA PRO A 222 -33.91 1.62 -1.14
C PRO A 222 -33.85 0.43 -0.16
N ALA A 223 -32.87 -0.46 -0.32
CA ALA A 223 -32.66 -1.60 0.58
C ALA A 223 -31.85 -1.23 1.84
N VAL A 224 -31.31 -0.02 1.93
CA VAL A 224 -30.56 0.44 3.11
C VAL A 224 -31.54 1.00 4.13
N TYR A 225 -31.70 0.31 5.25
CA TYR A 225 -32.67 0.71 6.29
C TYR A 225 -32.43 2.14 6.82
N MET A 226 -31.18 2.57 6.90
CA MET A 226 -30.84 3.91 7.37
C MET A 226 -31.32 5.01 6.42
N ASN A 227 -31.35 4.77 5.09
CA ASN A 227 -31.91 5.73 4.13
C ASN A 227 -33.42 5.88 4.33
N LYS A 228 -34.13 4.76 4.51
CA LYS A 228 -35.56 4.75 4.87
C LYS A 228 -35.82 5.49 6.17
N ALA A 229 -35.00 5.25 7.20
CA ALA A 229 -35.11 5.93 8.49
C ALA A 229 -34.84 7.44 8.37
N THR A 230 -33.86 7.83 7.56
CA THR A 230 -33.56 9.25 7.27
C THR A 230 -34.73 9.92 6.54
N LEU A 231 -35.35 9.24 5.56
CA LEU A 231 -36.54 9.72 4.89
C LEU A 231 -37.72 9.88 5.85
N ALA A 232 -37.94 8.88 6.74
CA ALA A 232 -38.97 8.97 7.78
C ALA A 232 -38.72 10.15 8.73
N SER A 233 -37.46 10.40 9.11
CA SER A 233 -37.06 11.55 9.95
C SER A 233 -37.35 12.89 9.24
N ALA A 234 -37.02 13.01 7.95
CA ALA A 234 -37.28 14.22 7.18
C ALA A 234 -38.80 14.50 7.02
N LEU A 235 -39.59 13.45 6.73
CA LEU A 235 -41.07 13.55 6.67
C LEU A 235 -41.64 13.93 8.06
N ALA A 236 -41.10 13.38 9.16
CA ALA A 236 -41.51 13.76 10.51
C ALA A 236 -41.19 15.23 10.83
N CYS A 237 -40.05 15.78 10.30
CA CYS A 237 -39.76 17.21 10.41
C CYS A 237 -40.79 18.05 9.65
N LYS A 238 -41.16 17.66 8.44
CA LYS A 238 -42.19 18.36 7.66
C LYS A 238 -43.54 18.30 8.35
N TYR A 239 -43.93 17.16 8.89
CA TYR A 239 -45.13 17.05 9.73
C TYR A 239 -45.07 17.97 10.94
N ALA A 240 -43.98 18.00 11.66
CA ALA A 240 -43.83 18.87 12.82
C ALA A 240 -43.95 20.35 12.47
N GLN A 241 -43.46 20.75 11.30
CA GLN A 241 -43.51 22.13 10.78
C GLN A 241 -44.91 22.52 10.29
N THR A 242 -45.55 21.65 9.50
CA THR A 242 -46.79 22.00 8.76
C THR A 242 -48.08 21.52 9.45
N GLY A 243 -48.00 20.44 10.21
CA GLY A 243 -49.17 19.73 10.76
C GLY A 243 -49.92 18.86 9.74
N ASP A 244 -49.41 18.71 8.53
CA ASP A 244 -50.07 17.94 7.46
C ASP A 244 -49.98 16.43 7.75
N ALA A 245 -51.11 15.80 7.94
CA ALA A 245 -51.25 14.38 8.23
C ALA A 245 -50.64 13.45 7.18
N GLY A 246 -50.61 13.89 5.89
CA GLY A 246 -50.00 13.12 4.83
C GLY A 246 -48.50 12.91 5.02
N PHE A 247 -47.77 13.86 5.61
CA PHE A 247 -46.38 13.66 5.99
C PHE A 247 -46.22 12.67 7.17
N ARG A 248 -47.15 12.70 8.14
CA ARG A 248 -47.16 11.75 9.27
C ARG A 248 -47.35 10.32 8.79
N GLU A 249 -48.34 10.05 7.95
CA GLU A 249 -48.62 8.73 7.40
C GLU A 249 -47.42 8.15 6.64
N ARG A 250 -46.86 8.95 5.72
CA ARG A 250 -45.67 8.55 4.94
C ARG A 250 -44.45 8.32 5.83
N ALA A 251 -44.26 9.11 6.89
CA ALA A 251 -43.18 8.91 7.84
C ALA A 251 -43.32 7.56 8.58
N LEU A 252 -44.53 7.21 9.03
CA LEU A 252 -44.82 5.93 9.69
C LEU A 252 -44.62 4.74 8.74
N GLU A 253 -45.02 4.87 7.49
CA GLU A 253 -44.80 3.85 6.46
C GLU A 253 -43.29 3.60 6.24
N CYS A 254 -42.51 4.66 5.98
CA CYS A 254 -41.05 4.55 5.81
C CYS A 254 -40.38 3.99 7.05
N LEU A 255 -40.83 4.38 8.25
CA LEU A 255 -40.30 3.87 9.52
C LEU A 255 -40.58 2.37 9.69
N GLY A 256 -41.77 1.91 9.31
CA GLY A 256 -42.13 0.48 9.30
C GLY A 256 -41.26 -0.33 8.35
N GLN A 257 -41.04 0.20 7.13
CA GLN A 257 -40.11 -0.42 6.16
C GLN A 257 -38.68 -0.47 6.69
N ALA A 258 -38.19 0.63 7.29
CA ALA A 258 -36.86 0.67 7.89
C ALA A 258 -36.72 -0.36 9.03
N LYS A 259 -37.72 -0.49 9.89
CA LYS A 259 -37.74 -1.46 10.99
C LYS A 259 -37.62 -2.90 10.51
N THR A 260 -38.34 -3.24 9.44
CA THR A 260 -38.28 -4.57 8.84
C THR A 260 -36.90 -4.89 8.29
N LEU A 261 -36.23 -3.91 7.68
CA LEU A 261 -34.88 -4.05 7.12
C LEU A 261 -33.79 -4.07 8.21
N ALA A 262 -33.96 -3.30 9.27
CA ALA A 262 -32.97 -3.16 10.35
C ALA A 262 -32.81 -4.40 11.23
N ARG A 263 -33.78 -5.33 11.23
CA ARG A 263 -33.72 -6.62 11.95
C ARG A 263 -33.28 -6.54 13.42
N GLY A 264 -33.62 -5.46 14.11
CA GLY A 264 -33.31 -5.27 15.52
C GLY A 264 -31.99 -4.57 15.83
N ASP A 265 -31.39 -3.90 14.86
CA ASP A 265 -30.18 -3.09 15.06
C ASP A 265 -30.40 -2.04 16.19
N PRO A 266 -29.56 -2.01 17.26
CA PRO A 266 -29.69 -1.07 18.36
C PRO A 266 -29.60 0.41 17.93
N GLN A 267 -28.76 0.74 16.95
CA GLN A 267 -28.63 2.11 16.44
C GLN A 267 -29.94 2.58 15.79
N PHE A 268 -30.62 1.67 15.09
CA PHE A 268 -31.92 1.97 14.52
C PHE A 268 -32.97 2.22 15.60
N GLN A 269 -32.97 1.45 16.70
CA GLN A 269 -33.95 1.61 17.78
C GLN A 269 -33.90 3.01 18.41
N GLU A 270 -32.68 3.52 18.67
CA GLU A 270 -32.53 4.87 19.19
C GLU A 270 -33.04 5.92 18.18
N TYR A 271 -32.71 5.75 16.90
CA TYR A 271 -33.16 6.66 15.85
C TYR A 271 -34.68 6.58 15.65
N GLU A 272 -35.30 5.40 15.68
CA GLU A 272 -36.75 5.17 15.67
C GLU A 272 -37.42 5.96 16.80
N THR A 273 -36.89 5.88 18.01
CA THR A 273 -37.45 6.54 19.20
C THR A 273 -37.50 8.06 19.01
N ARG A 274 -36.45 8.68 18.45
CA ARG A 274 -36.42 10.11 18.15
C ARG A 274 -37.44 10.51 17.09
N ILE A 275 -37.62 9.69 16.05
CA ILE A 275 -38.62 9.93 15.01
C ILE A 275 -40.04 9.85 15.59
N ARG A 276 -40.31 8.82 16.39
CA ARG A 276 -41.64 8.65 17.05
C ARG A 276 -41.96 9.78 18.03
N HIS A 277 -40.97 10.23 18.83
CA HIS A 277 -41.14 11.42 19.67
C HIS A 277 -41.55 12.63 18.85
N ARG A 278 -40.88 12.90 17.72
CA ARG A 278 -41.19 14.03 16.83
C ARG A 278 -42.58 13.93 16.23
N LEU A 279 -43.01 12.73 15.83
CA LEU A 279 -44.35 12.49 15.29
C LEU A 279 -45.44 12.68 16.34
N HIS A 280 -45.13 12.42 17.64
CA HIS A 280 -46.06 12.58 18.73
C HIS A 280 -46.11 14.02 19.25
N SER A 281 -44.96 14.58 19.60
CA SER A 281 -44.85 15.88 20.26
C SER A 281 -44.84 17.07 19.29
N ARG A 282 -44.53 16.84 17.98
CA ARG A 282 -44.23 17.87 16.97
C ARG A 282 -43.02 18.75 17.36
N GLN A 283 -42.19 18.31 18.30
CA GLN A 283 -40.95 18.97 18.67
C GLN A 283 -39.77 18.37 17.90
N ILE A 284 -38.99 19.25 17.26
CA ILE A 284 -37.78 18.83 16.53
C ILE A 284 -36.61 19.12 17.48
N LEU A 285 -36.06 18.05 18.06
CA LEU A 285 -34.88 18.09 18.92
C LEU A 285 -33.67 17.55 18.14
N THR A 286 -32.49 18.10 18.40
CA THR A 286 -31.23 17.52 17.97
C THR A 286 -30.95 16.21 18.75
N PRO A 287 -30.03 15.35 18.29
CA PRO A 287 -29.67 14.15 19.03
C PRO A 287 -29.20 14.48 20.47
N GLU A 288 -28.43 15.53 20.66
CA GLU A 288 -27.90 15.99 21.93
C GLU A 288 -29.04 16.47 22.85
N GLU A 289 -29.90 17.38 22.37
CA GLU A 289 -31.05 17.88 23.09
C GLU A 289 -32.03 16.76 23.49
N PHE A 290 -32.18 15.75 22.59
CA PHE A 290 -33.03 14.59 22.88
C PHE A 290 -32.45 13.76 24.02
N HIS A 291 -31.15 13.49 24.00
CA HIS A 291 -30.47 12.69 25.00
C HIS A 291 -30.43 13.39 26.37
N GLU A 292 -30.19 14.71 26.39
CA GLU A 292 -30.25 15.52 27.60
C GLU A 292 -31.64 15.49 28.25
N ARG A 293 -32.68 15.56 27.40
CA ARG A 293 -34.08 15.57 27.89
C ARG A 293 -34.61 14.21 28.29
N PHE A 294 -34.14 13.15 27.65
CA PHE A 294 -34.58 11.77 27.84
C PHE A 294 -33.37 10.82 28.00
N PRO A 295 -32.61 10.92 29.10
CA PRO A 295 -31.40 10.14 29.33
C PRO A 295 -31.68 8.62 29.39
N ASP A 296 -32.86 8.21 29.88
CA ASP A 296 -33.32 6.81 29.97
C ASP A 296 -34.12 6.37 28.74
N GLY A 297 -34.11 7.21 27.67
CA GLY A 297 -34.94 7.02 26.50
C GLY A 297 -36.39 7.55 26.70
N TRP A 298 -37.03 7.92 25.58
CA TRP A 298 -38.42 8.36 25.59
C TRP A 298 -39.36 7.13 25.58
N SER A 299 -40.04 6.88 26.70
CA SER A 299 -41.11 5.90 26.80
C SER A 299 -42.39 6.54 26.27
N GLY A 300 -42.59 6.50 24.93
CA GLY A 300 -43.84 6.97 24.34
C GLY A 300 -45.06 6.33 25.04
N GLN A 301 -46.09 7.13 25.34
CA GLN A 301 -47.39 6.57 25.62
C GLN A 301 -47.76 5.62 24.47
N LYS A 302 -48.08 4.37 24.80
CA LYS A 302 -48.60 3.40 23.83
C LYS A 302 -49.72 4.12 23.09
N GLU A 303 -49.53 4.29 21.75
CA GLU A 303 -50.61 4.76 20.92
C GLU A 303 -51.76 3.76 21.08
N GLU A 304 -52.86 4.20 21.71
CA GLU A 304 -54.15 3.57 21.60
C GLU A 304 -54.69 3.68 20.18
#